data_2d49b8d2d7b94586e80aa152dbb3043d
#
_entry.id   2d49b8d2d7b94586e80aa152dbb3043d
#
_cell.length_a   1.000
_cell.length_b   1.000
_cell.length_c   1.000
_cell.angle_alpha   90.00
_cell.angle_beta   90.00
_cell.angle_gamma   90.00
#
_symmetry.space_group_name_H-M   'P 1'
#
loop_
_entity.id
_entity.type
_entity.pdbx_description
1 polymer ?
#
loop_
_entity_poly.entity_id
_entity_poly.type
_entity_poly.pdbx_seq_one_letter_code
_entity_poly.pdbx_strand_id
1 'polypeptide(L)'
;MKVNKLNFLALLFVLFVSQAAFAAEPSVGKLGINFHLVPHFNKPEWTWTPSIRFRIYGPLASSDVVWVEYTRPDGKPFVKVQCESISAIKDDENIVVNDCGFRQEDDQATNLTGLFGFQIKLTNELTGTNKPLFSGKFNVGKNLYNPEKLPDRTKQFYYYVDHDWRLPMAYIGIFYGDLSNDLLCEVWVKNRIIDQSKILAFLMYNGKQVAEASASFALQATPPETPEHSYQLVQFHFNALVEKPPSDSLESFFKLYENPGEYEIKVLRDGKLARSLKFSIGKDGKPVDSNGIVKQNGIAKEGALVPVQVLGDSDGAWNKIAWKTEALWNNPVMGLIIP
;
A
#
# COMPACT_ATOMS: atom_id res chain seq x y z
N MET A 1 3.77 -59.96 -26.77
CA MET A 1 2.93 -58.84 -26.35
C MET A 1 3.23 -57.65 -27.26
N LYS A 2 2.40 -57.36 -28.28
CA LYS A 2 2.58 -56.21 -29.16
C LYS A 2 1.93 -54.99 -28.53
N VAL A 3 2.73 -54.11 -27.91
CA VAL A 3 2.26 -52.82 -27.40
C VAL A 3 1.94 -51.95 -28.61
N ASN A 4 0.69 -51.54 -28.76
CA ASN A 4 0.23 -50.75 -29.88
C ASN A 4 0.90 -49.37 -29.85
N LYS A 5 1.79 -49.10 -30.81
CA LYS A 5 2.50 -47.81 -30.97
C LYS A 5 1.55 -46.59 -31.03
N LEU A 6 0.30 -46.81 -31.37
CA LEU A 6 -0.74 -45.77 -31.44
C LEU A 6 -1.12 -45.24 -30.06
N ASN A 7 -1.14 -46.08 -29.03
CA ASN A 7 -1.49 -45.65 -27.65
C ASN A 7 -0.35 -44.86 -26.98
N PHE A 8 0.89 -45.08 -27.42
CA PHE A 8 2.04 -44.34 -26.88
C PHE A 8 2.09 -42.92 -27.43
N LEU A 9 1.69 -42.69 -28.69
CA LEU A 9 1.62 -41.36 -29.30
C LEU A 9 0.51 -40.52 -28.69
N ALA A 10 -0.65 -41.13 -28.38
CA ALA A 10 -1.77 -40.43 -27.73
C ALA A 10 -1.45 -40.02 -26.30
N LEU A 11 -0.71 -40.87 -25.56
CA LEU A 11 -0.26 -40.55 -24.19
C LEU A 11 0.77 -39.41 -24.16
N LEU A 12 1.68 -39.35 -25.15
CA LEU A 12 2.63 -38.25 -25.32
C LEU A 12 1.93 -36.92 -25.66
N PHE A 13 0.88 -36.97 -26.50
CA PHE A 13 0.14 -35.76 -26.83
C PHE A 13 -0.67 -35.21 -25.68
N VAL A 14 -1.24 -36.06 -24.82
CA VAL A 14 -1.95 -35.64 -23.58
C VAL A 14 -0.98 -35.07 -22.56
N LEU A 15 0.25 -35.57 -22.47
CA LEU A 15 1.29 -35.03 -21.59
C LEU A 15 1.83 -33.66 -22.05
N PHE A 16 1.82 -33.39 -23.35
CA PHE A 16 2.23 -32.08 -23.90
C PHE A 16 1.13 -31.00 -23.79
N VAL A 17 -0.14 -31.36 -23.74
CA VAL A 17 -1.25 -30.41 -23.61
C VAL A 17 -1.46 -29.99 -22.14
N SER A 18 -0.95 -30.75 -21.17
CA SER A 18 -1.12 -30.45 -19.74
C SER A 18 -0.07 -29.50 -19.16
N GLN A 19 0.90 -29.02 -19.94
CA GLN A 19 1.88 -28.01 -19.55
C GLN A 19 1.70 -26.66 -20.25
N ALA A 20 0.48 -26.30 -20.63
CA ALA A 20 0.16 -24.89 -20.76
C ALA A 20 0.21 -24.31 -19.33
N ALA A 21 1.41 -23.92 -18.89
CA ALA A 21 1.55 -23.07 -17.72
C ALA A 21 0.62 -21.88 -17.97
N PHE A 22 -0.48 -21.80 -17.24
CA PHE A 22 -1.29 -20.60 -17.23
C PHE A 22 -0.37 -19.48 -16.78
N ALA A 23 0.12 -18.68 -17.72
CA ALA A 23 0.84 -17.48 -17.39
C ALA A 23 -0.07 -16.69 -16.45
N ALA A 24 0.44 -16.36 -15.27
CA ALA A 24 -0.34 -15.61 -14.31
C ALA A 24 -0.84 -14.32 -14.98
N GLU A 25 -2.15 -14.09 -14.96
CA GLU A 25 -2.70 -12.88 -15.56
C GLU A 25 -2.22 -11.63 -14.81
N PRO A 26 -1.98 -10.50 -15.51
CA PRO A 26 -1.62 -9.26 -14.86
C PRO A 26 -2.67 -8.86 -13.83
N SER A 27 -2.20 -8.47 -12.64
CA SER A 27 -3.04 -8.05 -11.51
C SER A 27 -2.45 -6.83 -10.80
N VAL A 28 -3.31 -6.01 -10.21
CA VAL A 28 -2.90 -4.82 -9.46
C VAL A 28 -2.73 -5.14 -7.98
N GLY A 29 -1.60 -4.75 -7.41
CA GLY A 29 -1.35 -4.81 -5.97
C GLY A 29 -2.17 -3.78 -5.22
N LYS A 30 -3.35 -4.15 -4.75
CA LYS A 30 -4.37 -3.24 -4.20
C LYS A 30 -3.89 -2.40 -3.04
N LEU A 31 -3.16 -2.99 -2.09
CA LEU A 31 -2.68 -2.28 -0.90
C LEU A 31 -1.49 -1.36 -1.20
N GLY A 32 -0.80 -1.59 -2.31
CA GLY A 32 0.27 -0.72 -2.82
C GLY A 32 -0.23 0.50 -3.60
N ILE A 33 -1.55 0.64 -3.79
CA ILE A 33 -2.10 1.81 -4.48
C ILE A 33 -1.93 3.04 -3.60
N ASN A 34 -1.28 4.05 -4.13
CA ASN A 34 -1.07 5.31 -3.47
C ASN A 34 -1.65 6.46 -4.29
N PHE A 35 -2.57 7.21 -3.67
CA PHE A 35 -3.16 8.41 -4.26
C PHE A 35 -2.55 9.65 -3.66
N HIS A 36 -2.31 10.65 -4.51
CA HIS A 36 -2.08 12.02 -4.11
C HIS A 36 -2.78 12.97 -5.08
N LEU A 37 -3.01 14.16 -4.62
CA LEU A 37 -3.59 15.22 -5.41
C LEU A 37 -2.47 16.18 -5.80
N VAL A 38 -2.36 16.47 -7.09
CA VAL A 38 -1.42 17.48 -7.59
C VAL A 38 -2.12 18.82 -7.53
N PRO A 39 -1.67 19.77 -6.69
CA PRO A 39 -2.30 21.06 -6.56
C PRO A 39 -1.92 21.98 -7.73
N HIS A 40 -2.90 22.79 -8.17
CA HIS A 40 -2.71 23.82 -9.19
C HIS A 40 -3.03 25.18 -8.59
N PHE A 41 -2.04 26.06 -8.52
CA PHE A 41 -2.10 27.35 -7.83
C PHE A 41 -2.31 28.53 -8.77
N ASN A 42 -2.36 28.29 -10.09
CA ASN A 42 -2.37 29.34 -11.12
C ASN A 42 -3.73 29.98 -11.36
N LYS A 43 -4.80 29.48 -10.70
CA LYS A 43 -6.16 30.00 -10.82
C LYS A 43 -6.55 30.79 -9.57
N PRO A 44 -7.54 31.69 -9.66
CA PRO A 44 -8.06 32.40 -8.49
C PRO A 44 -8.50 31.46 -7.37
N GLU A 45 -9.09 30.32 -7.74
CA GLU A 45 -9.38 29.22 -6.85
C GLU A 45 -8.38 28.10 -7.10
N TRP A 46 -7.78 27.58 -6.04
CA TRP A 46 -6.94 26.40 -6.13
C TRP A 46 -7.75 25.20 -6.59
N THR A 47 -7.14 24.43 -7.45
CA THR A 47 -7.71 23.21 -8.03
C THR A 47 -6.72 22.06 -7.87
N TRP A 48 -7.12 20.87 -8.24
CA TRP A 48 -6.29 19.67 -8.15
C TRP A 48 -6.56 18.72 -9.32
N THR A 49 -5.58 17.89 -9.63
CA THR A 49 -5.69 16.72 -10.50
C THR A 49 -5.30 15.46 -9.72
N PRO A 50 -5.88 14.28 -10.03
CA PRO A 50 -5.49 13.04 -9.36
C PRO A 50 -4.16 12.52 -9.91
N SER A 51 -3.34 11.97 -9.02
CA SER A 51 -2.18 11.17 -9.38
C SER A 51 -2.21 9.86 -8.59
N ILE A 52 -1.87 8.76 -9.24
CA ILE A 52 -1.92 7.42 -8.65
C ILE A 52 -0.64 6.67 -8.98
N ARG A 53 -0.12 5.97 -7.98
CA ARG A 53 0.97 4.99 -8.12
C ARG A 53 0.48 3.63 -7.67
N PHE A 54 0.88 2.59 -8.37
CA PHE A 54 0.55 1.21 -8.04
C PHE A 54 1.54 0.25 -8.68
N ARG A 55 1.47 -1.01 -8.27
CA ARG A 55 2.26 -2.09 -8.87
C ARG A 55 1.34 -3.02 -9.65
N ILE A 56 1.85 -3.52 -10.78
CA ILE A 56 1.24 -4.61 -11.52
C ILE A 56 2.13 -5.83 -11.37
N TYR A 57 1.54 -6.94 -10.98
CA TYR A 57 2.18 -8.24 -10.90
C TYR A 57 1.75 -9.08 -12.10
N GLY A 58 2.68 -9.83 -12.65
CA GLY A 58 2.45 -10.68 -13.81
C GLY A 58 3.05 -10.12 -15.11
N PRO A 59 3.03 -10.92 -16.17
CA PRO A 59 3.68 -10.54 -17.41
C PRO A 59 2.92 -9.42 -18.12
N LEU A 60 3.65 -8.41 -18.59
CA LEU A 60 3.18 -7.38 -19.50
C LEU A 60 3.99 -7.47 -20.80
N ALA A 61 3.29 -7.41 -21.94
CA ALA A 61 3.95 -7.29 -23.23
C ALA A 61 4.47 -5.85 -23.43
N SER A 62 5.52 -5.68 -24.24
CA SER A 62 6.07 -4.36 -24.54
C SER A 62 5.08 -3.41 -25.25
N SER A 63 4.06 -3.97 -25.89
CA SER A 63 2.96 -3.24 -26.53
C SER A 63 1.76 -2.99 -25.61
N ASP A 64 1.81 -3.45 -24.36
CA ASP A 64 0.76 -3.18 -23.39
C ASP A 64 0.84 -1.75 -22.88
N VAL A 65 -0.31 -1.09 -22.83
CA VAL A 65 -0.45 0.27 -22.33
C VAL A 65 -1.42 0.26 -21.16
N VAL A 66 -1.01 0.89 -20.06
CA VAL A 66 -1.82 1.01 -18.86
C VAL A 66 -2.45 2.40 -18.81
N TRP A 67 -3.73 2.44 -18.53
CA TRP A 67 -4.53 3.66 -18.39
C TRP A 67 -5.22 3.70 -17.04
N VAL A 68 -5.40 4.92 -16.52
CA VAL A 68 -6.34 5.18 -15.43
C VAL A 68 -7.42 6.13 -15.91
N GLU A 69 -8.66 5.68 -15.79
CA GLU A 69 -9.85 6.48 -16.09
C GLU A 69 -10.51 6.88 -14.79
N TYR A 70 -10.73 8.18 -14.59
CA TYR A 70 -11.36 8.73 -13.39
C TYR A 70 -12.80 9.15 -13.68
N THR A 71 -13.65 8.99 -12.66
CA THR A 71 -15.04 9.46 -12.68
C THR A 71 -15.30 10.42 -11.52
N ARG A 72 -16.11 11.44 -11.78
CA ARG A 72 -16.53 12.43 -10.78
C ARG A 72 -17.53 11.84 -9.79
N PRO A 73 -17.79 12.51 -8.66
CA PRO A 73 -18.82 12.08 -7.71
C PRO A 73 -20.23 11.94 -8.31
N ASP A 74 -20.54 12.68 -9.39
CA ASP A 74 -21.80 12.59 -10.14
C ASP A 74 -21.81 11.44 -11.17
N GLY A 75 -20.76 10.61 -11.22
CA GLY A 75 -20.62 9.48 -12.13
C GLY A 75 -20.15 9.84 -13.55
N LYS A 76 -19.95 11.12 -13.86
CA LYS A 76 -19.46 11.54 -15.19
C LYS A 76 -17.96 11.29 -15.34
N PRO A 77 -17.47 11.05 -16.57
CA PRO A 77 -16.05 11.01 -16.84
C PRO A 77 -15.34 12.28 -16.34
N PHE A 78 -14.16 12.12 -15.78
CA PHE A 78 -13.35 13.24 -15.32
C PHE A 78 -12.09 13.38 -16.19
N VAL A 79 -11.14 12.52 -16.01
CA VAL A 79 -9.88 12.51 -16.76
C VAL A 79 -9.44 11.08 -17.04
N LYS A 80 -8.75 10.90 -18.17
CA LYS A 80 -8.11 9.64 -18.55
C LYS A 80 -6.62 9.90 -18.73
N VAL A 81 -5.81 9.11 -18.04
CA VAL A 81 -4.35 9.28 -17.99
C VAL A 81 -3.68 8.01 -18.46
N GLN A 82 -2.74 8.13 -19.39
CA GLN A 82 -1.82 7.07 -19.72
C GLN A 82 -0.73 7.01 -18.66
N CYS A 83 -0.46 5.82 -18.14
CA CYS A 83 0.59 5.63 -17.17
C CYS A 83 1.96 5.51 -17.84
N GLU A 84 2.94 6.22 -17.32
CA GLU A 84 4.33 6.01 -17.68
C GLU A 84 4.85 4.81 -16.87
N SER A 85 5.46 3.83 -17.52
CA SER A 85 6.12 2.74 -16.82
C SER A 85 7.43 3.26 -16.21
N ILE A 86 7.46 3.37 -14.89
CA ILE A 86 8.72 3.62 -14.17
C ILE A 86 9.36 2.25 -13.94
N SER A 87 10.43 1.98 -14.67
CA SER A 87 11.39 0.87 -14.57
C SER A 87 10.87 -0.46 -13.99
N ALA A 88 11.01 -1.53 -14.77
CA ALA A 88 10.98 -2.88 -14.22
C ALA A 88 11.99 -2.95 -13.07
N ILE A 89 11.52 -3.08 -11.83
CA ILE A 89 12.37 -3.47 -10.72
C ILE A 89 12.81 -4.90 -11.06
N LYS A 90 14.11 -5.05 -11.17
CA LYS A 90 14.79 -6.26 -11.64
C LYS A 90 14.83 -7.29 -10.52
N ASP A 91 13.68 -7.87 -10.20
CA ASP A 91 13.60 -9.08 -9.42
C ASP A 91 12.70 -10.04 -10.20
N ASP A 92 12.88 -11.33 -10.06
CA ASP A 92 12.28 -12.45 -10.82
C ASP A 92 10.74 -12.44 -10.94
N GLU A 93 10.10 -11.38 -10.54
CA GLU A 93 8.67 -11.15 -10.57
C GLU A 93 8.36 -9.87 -11.33
N ASN A 94 8.09 -9.95 -12.57
CA ASN A 94 7.55 -8.93 -13.48
C ASN A 94 6.70 -7.83 -12.77
N ILE A 95 7.32 -7.01 -11.92
CA ILE A 95 6.67 -5.93 -11.19
C ILE A 95 6.90 -4.64 -11.98
N VAL A 96 5.83 -4.08 -12.50
CA VAL A 96 5.85 -2.77 -13.14
C VAL A 96 5.25 -1.75 -12.18
N VAL A 97 6.01 -0.74 -11.83
CA VAL A 97 5.51 0.42 -11.09
C VAL A 97 5.07 1.46 -12.09
N ASN A 98 3.82 1.88 -12.01
CA ASN A 98 3.27 2.88 -12.90
C ASN A 98 3.07 4.19 -12.15
N ASP A 99 3.37 5.31 -12.81
CA ASP A 99 3.04 6.66 -12.36
C ASP A 99 2.03 7.25 -13.35
N CYS A 100 0.85 7.56 -12.86
CA CYS A 100 -0.25 8.01 -13.69
C CYS A 100 -0.75 9.36 -13.20
N GLY A 101 -0.37 10.42 -13.88
CA GLY A 101 -0.88 11.76 -13.57
C GLY A 101 0.14 12.88 -13.39
N PHE A 102 1.42 12.61 -13.55
CA PHE A 102 2.48 13.61 -13.30
C PHE A 102 2.51 14.78 -14.30
N ARG A 103 1.79 14.68 -15.43
CA ARG A 103 1.79 15.70 -16.51
C ARG A 103 0.39 16.13 -16.92
N GLN A 104 -0.55 16.14 -15.98
CA GLN A 104 -1.90 16.62 -16.29
C GLN A 104 -1.89 18.14 -16.43
N GLU A 105 -2.55 18.62 -17.45
CA GLU A 105 -2.65 20.04 -17.74
C GLU A 105 -3.67 20.74 -16.82
N ASP A 106 -3.49 22.04 -16.61
CA ASP A 106 -4.34 22.84 -15.71
C ASP A 106 -5.83 22.86 -16.10
N ASP A 107 -6.15 22.65 -17.39
CA ASP A 107 -7.54 22.60 -17.88
C ASP A 107 -8.27 21.32 -17.42
N GLN A 108 -7.53 20.28 -17.04
CA GLN A 108 -8.07 19.05 -16.48
C GLN A 108 -8.29 19.12 -14.96
N ALA A 109 -7.90 20.22 -14.32
CA ALA A 109 -7.99 20.38 -12.88
C ALA A 109 -9.42 20.71 -12.42
N THR A 110 -9.75 20.31 -11.17
CA THR A 110 -11.06 20.50 -10.56
C THR A 110 -10.97 21.02 -9.13
N ASN A 111 -12.02 21.67 -8.65
CA ASN A 111 -12.23 22.05 -7.25
C ASN A 111 -13.29 21.18 -6.55
N LEU A 112 -13.76 20.11 -7.20
CA LEU A 112 -14.77 19.21 -6.64
C LEU A 112 -14.20 18.40 -5.47
N THR A 113 -15.09 18.06 -4.55
CA THR A 113 -14.84 17.17 -3.41
C THR A 113 -15.85 16.03 -3.42
N GLY A 114 -15.58 14.99 -2.62
CA GLY A 114 -16.46 13.84 -2.50
C GLY A 114 -15.84 12.56 -3.06
N LEU A 115 -16.69 11.59 -3.37
CA LEU A 115 -16.28 10.25 -3.73
C LEU A 115 -16.07 10.13 -5.24
N PHE A 116 -14.79 10.05 -5.64
CA PHE A 116 -14.37 9.82 -7.02
C PHE A 116 -14.19 8.34 -7.28
N GLY A 117 -14.52 7.90 -8.49
CA GLY A 117 -14.18 6.56 -8.98
C GLY A 117 -12.90 6.57 -9.82
N PHE A 118 -12.27 5.41 -9.92
CA PHE A 118 -11.21 5.19 -10.88
C PHE A 118 -11.22 3.74 -11.38
N GLN A 119 -10.68 3.54 -12.59
CA GLN A 119 -10.49 2.23 -13.17
C GLN A 119 -9.10 2.15 -13.81
N ILE A 120 -8.32 1.14 -13.44
CA ILE A 120 -7.05 0.79 -14.07
C ILE A 120 -7.35 -0.21 -15.18
N LYS A 121 -6.90 0.10 -16.39
CA LYS A 121 -7.12 -0.70 -17.60
C LYS A 121 -5.80 -1.05 -18.27
N LEU A 122 -5.74 -2.25 -18.81
CA LEU A 122 -4.70 -2.71 -19.72
C LEU A 122 -5.26 -2.72 -21.14
N THR A 123 -4.56 -2.05 -22.05
CA THR A 123 -4.91 -2.06 -23.48
C THR A 123 -3.71 -2.51 -24.30
N ASN A 124 -3.98 -3.18 -25.39
CA ASN A 124 -2.98 -3.58 -26.37
C ASN A 124 -3.61 -3.56 -27.75
N GLU A 125 -3.20 -2.64 -28.60
CA GLU A 125 -3.76 -2.46 -29.93
C GLU A 125 -3.46 -3.64 -30.86
N LEU A 126 -2.31 -4.30 -30.69
CA LEU A 126 -1.91 -5.42 -31.53
C LEU A 126 -2.78 -6.66 -31.30
N THR A 127 -3.22 -6.87 -30.07
CA THR A 127 -4.05 -8.03 -29.68
C THR A 127 -5.54 -7.68 -29.55
N GLY A 128 -5.90 -6.40 -29.60
CA GLY A 128 -7.24 -5.91 -29.32
C GLY A 128 -7.62 -6.02 -27.83
N THR A 129 -6.64 -6.18 -26.93
CA THR A 129 -6.91 -6.29 -25.50
C THR A 129 -7.44 -4.96 -24.96
N ASN A 130 -8.55 -5.01 -24.21
CA ASN A 130 -9.07 -3.89 -23.42
C ASN A 130 -9.66 -4.49 -22.14
N LYS A 131 -8.81 -4.65 -21.12
CA LYS A 131 -9.15 -5.39 -19.91
C LYS A 131 -9.08 -4.47 -18.68
N PRO A 132 -10.16 -4.37 -17.87
CA PRO A 132 -10.06 -3.75 -16.57
C PRO A 132 -9.24 -4.64 -15.62
N LEU A 133 -8.19 -4.08 -15.03
CA LEU A 133 -7.36 -4.75 -14.02
C LEU A 133 -7.88 -4.51 -12.61
N PHE A 134 -8.37 -3.28 -12.35
CA PHE A 134 -8.86 -2.90 -11.04
C PHE A 134 -9.82 -1.71 -11.14
N SER A 135 -10.79 -1.65 -10.23
CA SER A 135 -11.66 -0.49 -10.05
C SER A 135 -11.79 -0.17 -8.58
N GLY A 136 -11.82 1.10 -8.25
CA GLY A 136 -11.94 1.55 -6.87
C GLY A 136 -12.50 2.96 -6.78
N LYS A 137 -12.53 3.50 -5.57
CA LYS A 137 -13.01 4.84 -5.27
C LYS A 137 -12.07 5.49 -4.25
N PHE A 138 -11.98 6.81 -4.26
CA PHE A 138 -11.27 7.59 -3.25
C PHE A 138 -12.08 8.83 -2.89
N ASN A 139 -12.00 9.24 -1.63
CA ASN A 139 -12.73 10.40 -1.14
C ASN A 139 -11.81 11.60 -1.05
N VAL A 140 -12.24 12.74 -1.61
CA VAL A 140 -11.51 14.00 -1.58
C VAL A 140 -12.21 14.97 -0.65
N GLY A 141 -11.48 15.44 0.34
CA GLY A 141 -11.87 16.53 1.21
C GLY A 141 -11.14 17.83 0.88
N LYS A 142 -11.55 18.93 1.53
CA LYS A 142 -10.86 20.22 1.44
C LYS A 142 -10.81 20.90 2.79
N ASN A 143 -9.71 21.61 3.04
CA ASN A 143 -9.52 22.50 4.17
C ASN A 143 -9.22 23.92 3.70
N LEU A 144 -9.68 24.90 4.46
CA LEU A 144 -9.34 26.30 4.22
C LEU A 144 -7.84 26.50 4.48
N TYR A 145 -7.15 27.04 3.47
CA TYR A 145 -5.77 27.49 3.64
C TYR A 145 -5.74 28.72 4.54
N ASN A 146 -4.86 28.70 5.52
CA ASN A 146 -4.69 29.68 6.59
C ASN A 146 -5.10 31.14 6.20
N PRO A 147 -6.27 31.62 6.62
CA PRO A 147 -6.81 32.93 6.20
C PRO A 147 -6.03 34.11 6.82
N GLU A 148 -5.26 33.89 7.89
CA GLU A 148 -4.53 34.96 8.60
C GLU A 148 -3.34 35.46 7.77
N LYS A 149 -2.80 34.65 6.89
CA LYS A 149 -1.65 35.03 6.04
C LYS A 149 -2.04 35.71 4.73
N LEU A 150 -3.30 35.65 4.32
CA LEU A 150 -3.77 36.17 3.04
C LEU A 150 -5.16 36.85 3.18
N PRO A 151 -5.26 37.99 3.91
CA PRO A 151 -6.56 38.62 4.19
C PRO A 151 -7.32 39.10 2.97
N ASP A 152 -6.65 39.38 1.86
CA ASP A 152 -7.25 39.97 0.65
C ASP A 152 -7.49 38.99 -0.51
N ARG A 153 -7.31 37.69 -0.28
CA ARG A 153 -7.52 36.67 -1.31
C ARG A 153 -8.80 35.88 -1.09
N THR A 154 -9.48 35.58 -2.18
CA THR A 154 -10.53 34.56 -2.26
C THR A 154 -10.14 33.32 -1.46
N LYS A 155 -11.09 32.77 -0.70
CA LYS A 155 -10.90 31.57 0.12
C LYS A 155 -10.20 30.48 -0.69
N GLN A 156 -8.96 30.16 -0.33
CA GLN A 156 -8.18 29.11 -0.96
C GLN A 156 -8.31 27.83 -0.13
N PHE A 157 -8.42 26.70 -0.78
CA PHE A 157 -8.61 25.42 -0.14
C PHE A 157 -7.48 24.46 -0.53
N TYR A 158 -6.92 23.77 0.45
CA TYR A 158 -6.15 22.55 0.21
C TYR A 158 -7.08 21.37 0.06
N TYR A 159 -6.79 20.53 -0.90
CA TYR A 159 -7.50 19.29 -1.13
C TYR A 159 -6.64 18.14 -0.64
N TYR A 160 -7.28 17.14 -0.05
CA TYR A 160 -6.61 15.95 0.47
C TYR A 160 -7.43 14.69 0.16
N VAL A 161 -6.73 13.55 0.05
CA VAL A 161 -7.37 12.23 0.00
C VAL A 161 -7.56 11.72 1.40
N ASP A 162 -8.76 11.23 1.71
CA ASP A 162 -9.06 10.59 2.98
C ASP A 162 -8.44 9.18 3.03
N HIS A 163 -7.57 8.96 4.00
CA HIS A 163 -6.92 7.68 4.25
C HIS A 163 -7.26 7.10 5.63
N ASP A 164 -8.35 7.53 6.27
CA ASP A 164 -8.77 7.05 7.60
C ASP A 164 -8.88 5.52 7.66
N TRP A 165 -9.24 4.88 6.56
CA TRP A 165 -9.34 3.43 6.44
C TRP A 165 -8.02 2.68 6.68
N ARG A 166 -6.86 3.36 6.54
CA ARG A 166 -5.52 2.77 6.74
C ARG A 166 -5.10 2.78 8.20
N LEU A 167 -5.68 3.65 9.03
CA LEU A 167 -5.25 3.82 10.43
C LEU A 167 -5.36 2.54 11.27
N PRO A 168 -6.42 1.71 11.13
CA PRO A 168 -6.55 0.50 11.92
C PRO A 168 -5.84 -0.72 11.31
N MET A 169 -4.83 -0.50 10.47
CA MET A 169 -4.07 -1.57 9.82
C MET A 169 -2.57 -1.34 9.90
N ALA A 170 -1.82 -2.44 10.00
CA ALA A 170 -0.37 -2.46 9.87
C ALA A 170 0.06 -3.55 8.88
N TYR A 171 1.16 -3.30 8.21
CA TYR A 171 1.90 -4.32 7.49
C TYR A 171 3.09 -4.77 8.33
N ILE A 172 3.22 -6.07 8.52
CA ILE A 172 4.38 -6.72 9.13
C ILE A 172 5.09 -7.48 8.03
N GLY A 173 6.34 -7.18 7.78
CA GLY A 173 7.13 -7.75 6.71
C GLY A 173 8.58 -7.94 7.07
N ILE A 174 9.39 -8.16 6.04
CA ILE A 174 10.83 -8.34 6.16
C ILE A 174 11.51 -7.19 5.42
N PHE A 175 12.42 -6.55 6.09
CA PHE A 175 13.37 -5.64 5.46
C PHE A 175 14.63 -6.43 5.08
N TYR A 176 14.91 -6.50 3.79
CA TYR A 176 16.10 -7.15 3.26
C TYR A 176 17.24 -6.14 3.22
N GLY A 177 18.09 -6.19 4.24
CA GLY A 177 19.28 -5.34 4.31
C GLY A 177 20.53 -6.09 3.81
N ASP A 178 21.60 -5.33 3.57
CA ASP A 178 22.88 -5.90 3.09
C ASP A 178 23.50 -6.88 4.08
N LEU A 179 23.26 -6.70 5.38
CA LEU A 179 23.85 -7.50 6.46
C LEU A 179 22.87 -8.42 7.17
N SER A 180 21.56 -8.12 7.09
CA SER A 180 20.54 -8.86 7.84
C SER A 180 19.16 -8.70 7.20
N ASN A 181 18.31 -9.68 7.46
CA ASN A 181 16.88 -9.64 7.16
C ASN A 181 16.14 -9.39 8.47
N ASP A 182 15.64 -8.17 8.61
CA ASP A 182 15.07 -7.66 9.84
C ASP A 182 13.54 -7.57 9.77
N LEU A 183 12.89 -7.61 10.95
CA LEU A 183 11.46 -7.39 11.05
C LEU A 183 11.11 -5.92 10.74
N LEU A 184 10.22 -5.74 9.77
CA LEU A 184 9.64 -4.45 9.38
C LEU A 184 8.20 -4.37 9.88
N CYS A 185 7.85 -3.23 10.48
CA CYS A 185 6.46 -2.88 10.76
C CYS A 185 6.13 -1.53 10.13
N GLU A 186 5.04 -1.47 9.39
CA GLU A 186 4.52 -0.26 8.77
C GLU A 186 3.14 0.08 9.31
N VAL A 187 2.97 1.28 9.84
CA VAL A 187 1.68 1.78 10.33
C VAL A 187 1.37 3.15 9.74
N TRP A 188 0.10 3.41 9.50
CA TRP A 188 -0.36 4.73 9.13
C TRP A 188 -0.73 5.54 10.38
N VAL A 189 -0.35 6.81 10.36
CA VAL A 189 -0.72 7.79 11.39
C VAL A 189 -1.32 9.03 10.73
N LYS A 190 -2.24 9.67 11.44
CA LYS A 190 -2.86 10.93 11.04
C LYS A 190 -2.32 12.05 11.93
N ASN A 191 -2.49 13.28 11.50
CA ASN A 191 -1.95 14.47 12.13
C ASN A 191 -0.42 14.46 12.15
N ARG A 192 0.15 15.31 11.35
CA ARG A 192 1.58 15.35 11.05
C ARG A 192 2.45 15.32 12.31
N ILE A 193 3.44 14.45 12.25
CA ILE A 193 4.49 14.38 13.26
C ILE A 193 5.71 15.12 12.72
N ILE A 194 6.14 16.17 13.43
CA ILE A 194 7.29 16.98 13.03
C ILE A 194 8.59 16.35 13.52
N ASP A 195 8.53 15.65 14.66
CA ASP A 195 9.70 15.09 15.33
C ASP A 195 9.61 13.56 15.38
N GLN A 196 10.41 12.90 14.52
CA GLN A 196 10.49 11.45 14.44
C GLN A 196 10.96 10.79 15.74
N SER A 197 11.82 11.47 16.49
CA SER A 197 12.37 10.95 17.74
C SER A 197 11.31 10.68 18.82
N LYS A 198 10.12 11.24 18.64
CA LYS A 198 8.99 11.05 19.56
C LYS A 198 8.11 9.85 19.24
N ILE A 199 8.45 9.09 18.21
CA ILE A 199 7.73 7.86 17.88
C ILE A 199 8.68 6.67 18.02
N LEU A 200 8.33 5.80 18.95
CA LEU A 200 9.07 4.59 19.26
C LEU A 200 8.15 3.38 19.14
N ALA A 201 8.69 2.27 18.71
CA ALA A 201 7.99 0.99 18.71
C ALA A 201 8.75 -0.04 19.53
N PHE A 202 8.01 -0.83 20.30
CA PHE A 202 8.54 -1.91 21.14
C PHE A 202 7.98 -3.23 20.66
N LEU A 203 8.87 -4.17 20.34
CA LEU A 203 8.52 -5.54 20.04
C LEU A 203 8.46 -6.34 21.34
N MET A 204 7.32 -6.95 21.60
CA MET A 204 7.02 -7.73 22.79
C MET A 204 6.90 -9.20 22.44
N TYR A 205 7.55 -10.08 23.20
CA TYR A 205 7.42 -11.53 23.15
C TYR A 205 7.22 -12.08 24.56
N ASN A 206 6.18 -12.90 24.76
CA ASN A 206 5.81 -13.41 26.08
C ASN A 206 5.70 -12.30 27.16
N GLY A 207 5.15 -11.13 26.79
CA GLY A 207 4.95 -9.99 27.69
C GLY A 207 6.23 -9.20 28.02
N LYS A 208 7.39 -9.56 27.46
CA LYS A 208 8.66 -8.86 27.65
C LYS A 208 9.06 -8.12 26.38
N GLN A 209 9.64 -6.94 26.54
CA GLN A 209 10.26 -6.22 25.44
C GLN A 209 11.53 -6.98 24.99
N VAL A 210 11.62 -7.29 23.70
CA VAL A 210 12.73 -8.03 23.10
C VAL A 210 13.49 -7.20 22.06
N ALA A 211 12.87 -6.19 21.47
CA ALA A 211 13.52 -5.23 20.59
C ALA A 211 12.79 -3.89 20.62
N GLU A 212 13.47 -2.87 20.12
CA GLU A 212 12.89 -1.53 19.92
C GLU A 212 13.29 -0.99 18.56
N ALA A 213 12.51 -0.03 18.05
CA ALA A 213 12.80 0.66 16.82
C ALA A 213 12.34 2.11 16.90
N SER A 214 13.13 3.02 16.33
CA SER A 214 12.74 4.39 16.08
C SER A 214 12.00 4.50 14.75
N ALA A 215 11.11 5.46 14.66
CA ALA A 215 10.36 5.70 13.42
C ALA A 215 11.26 6.21 12.29
N SER A 216 11.03 5.69 11.09
CA SER A 216 11.40 6.34 9.85
C SER A 216 10.14 6.64 9.04
N PHE A 217 10.15 7.71 8.24
CA PHE A 217 9.02 8.07 7.40
C PHE A 217 9.25 7.63 5.96
N ALA A 218 8.43 6.70 5.50
CA ALA A 218 8.51 6.19 4.13
C ALA A 218 7.70 7.02 3.14
N LEU A 219 6.57 7.57 3.57
CA LEU A 219 5.65 8.26 2.68
C LEU A 219 4.83 9.32 3.42
N GLN A 220 4.72 10.50 2.80
CA GLN A 220 3.80 11.55 3.23
C GLN A 220 2.69 11.71 2.18
N ALA A 221 1.43 11.54 2.59
CA ALA A 221 0.30 11.49 1.67
C ALA A 221 -0.47 12.82 1.53
N THR A 222 -0.02 13.90 2.18
CA THR A 222 -0.72 15.20 2.15
C THR A 222 0.24 16.39 2.26
N PRO A 223 -0.19 17.57 1.79
CA PRO A 223 0.61 18.80 1.92
C PRO A 223 0.97 19.11 3.36
N PRO A 224 2.17 19.65 3.59
CA PRO A 224 2.67 19.95 4.93
C PRO A 224 1.87 21.03 5.70
N GLU A 225 1.05 21.80 5.01
CA GLU A 225 0.32 22.93 5.56
C GLU A 225 -1.04 22.57 6.19
N THR A 226 -1.49 21.31 6.05
CA THR A 226 -2.75 20.83 6.62
C THR A 226 -2.51 19.68 7.60
N PRO A 227 -1.91 19.92 8.77
CA PRO A 227 -1.49 18.87 9.68
C PRO A 227 -2.63 17.98 10.17
N GLU A 228 -3.85 18.51 10.36
CA GLU A 228 -5.01 17.76 10.86
C GLU A 228 -5.55 16.72 9.85
N HIS A 229 -5.16 16.82 8.58
CA HIS A 229 -5.53 15.87 7.52
C HIS A 229 -4.30 15.25 6.84
N SER A 230 -3.14 15.38 7.48
CA SER A 230 -1.91 14.73 7.03
C SER A 230 -1.91 13.26 7.42
N TYR A 231 -1.54 12.41 6.48
CA TYR A 231 -1.34 10.99 6.71
C TYR A 231 0.10 10.64 6.40
N GLN A 232 0.71 9.86 7.27
CA GLN A 232 2.09 9.44 7.13
C GLN A 232 2.19 7.93 7.29
N LEU A 233 2.94 7.29 6.42
CA LEU A 233 3.38 5.92 6.60
C LEU A 233 4.66 5.93 7.43
N VAL A 234 4.60 5.32 8.59
CA VAL A 234 5.73 5.20 9.52
C VAL A 234 6.25 3.77 9.47
N GLN A 235 7.55 3.64 9.28
CA GLN A 235 8.26 2.35 9.25
C GLN A 235 9.11 2.19 10.51
N PHE A 236 9.13 0.97 11.02
CA PHE A 236 9.96 0.55 12.15
C PHE A 236 10.78 -0.66 11.72
N HIS A 237 12.10 -0.51 11.74
CA HIS A 237 13.05 -1.59 11.50
C HIS A 237 13.56 -2.07 12.86
N PHE A 238 13.13 -3.26 13.26
CA PHE A 238 13.52 -3.83 14.54
C PHE A 238 14.85 -4.57 14.43
N ASN A 239 15.71 -4.46 15.45
CA ASN A 239 16.87 -5.31 15.60
C ASN A 239 16.44 -6.75 15.97
N ALA A 240 15.65 -7.37 15.09
CA ALA A 240 15.03 -8.66 15.24
C ALA A 240 15.17 -9.46 13.93
N LEU A 241 16.02 -10.49 13.95
CA LEU A 241 16.44 -11.25 12.77
C LEU A 241 15.39 -12.29 12.40
N VAL A 242 14.94 -12.24 11.16
CA VAL A 242 14.02 -13.23 10.57
C VAL A 242 14.76 -14.51 10.20
N GLU A 243 16.02 -14.40 9.75
CA GLU A 243 16.87 -15.50 9.33
C GLU A 243 18.23 -15.43 10.02
N LYS A 244 18.92 -16.56 10.08
CA LYS A 244 20.28 -16.60 10.63
C LYS A 244 21.21 -15.75 9.76
N PRO A 245 21.88 -14.74 10.32
CA PRO A 245 22.76 -13.88 9.55
C PRO A 245 24.03 -14.63 9.13
N PRO A 246 24.68 -14.21 8.05
CA PRO A 246 25.96 -14.80 7.60
C PRO A 246 27.13 -14.47 8.52
N SER A 247 27.00 -13.50 9.41
CA SER A 247 28.05 -13.00 10.30
C SER A 247 27.60 -12.99 11.75
N ASP A 248 28.49 -13.33 12.65
CA ASP A 248 28.27 -13.32 14.12
C ASP A 248 28.20 -11.90 14.70
N SER A 249 28.47 -10.86 13.90
CA SER A 249 28.39 -9.45 14.35
C SER A 249 27.01 -9.01 14.84
N LEU A 250 25.95 -9.78 14.53
CA LEU A 250 24.57 -9.52 14.90
C LEU A 250 24.04 -10.42 16.02
N GLU A 251 24.93 -11.04 16.80
CA GLU A 251 24.55 -11.96 17.90
C GLU A 251 23.64 -11.29 18.95
N SER A 252 23.78 -9.99 19.15
CA SER A 252 22.95 -9.22 20.10
C SER A 252 21.52 -8.97 19.64
N PHE A 253 21.21 -9.22 18.37
CA PHE A 253 19.87 -9.04 17.83
C PHE A 253 18.94 -10.17 18.29
N PHE A 254 17.67 -9.85 18.50
CA PHE A 254 16.68 -10.85 18.84
C PHE A 254 16.43 -11.78 17.65
N LYS A 255 16.39 -13.09 17.87
CA LYS A 255 16.33 -14.11 16.83
C LYS A 255 14.90 -14.65 16.70
N LEU A 256 14.13 -14.13 15.73
CA LEU A 256 12.75 -14.57 15.47
C LEU A 256 12.70 -16.03 15.04
N TYR A 257 13.67 -16.49 14.22
CA TYR A 257 13.75 -17.87 13.73
C TYR A 257 13.99 -18.91 14.84
N GLU A 258 14.47 -18.48 16.01
CA GLU A 258 14.60 -19.32 17.22
C GLU A 258 13.38 -19.22 18.14
N ASN A 259 12.54 -18.21 17.96
CA ASN A 259 11.45 -17.86 18.85
C ASN A 259 10.10 -17.71 18.09
N PRO A 260 9.58 -18.77 17.43
CA PRO A 260 8.27 -18.70 16.79
C PRO A 260 7.15 -18.52 17.81
N GLY A 261 6.05 -17.88 17.44
CA GLY A 261 4.90 -17.67 18.32
C GLY A 261 4.22 -16.33 18.17
N GLU A 262 3.49 -15.92 19.21
CA GLU A 262 2.71 -14.70 19.22
C GLU A 262 3.53 -13.50 19.71
N TYR A 263 3.42 -12.42 18.98
CA TYR A 263 4.09 -11.15 19.24
C TYR A 263 3.08 -10.00 19.34
N GLU A 264 3.50 -8.95 20.04
CA GLU A 264 2.79 -7.68 20.08
C GLU A 264 3.77 -6.55 19.75
N ILE A 265 3.37 -5.60 18.92
CA ILE A 265 4.06 -4.33 18.75
C ILE A 265 3.24 -3.23 19.44
N LYS A 266 3.92 -2.44 20.26
CA LYS A 266 3.39 -1.24 20.93
C LYS A 266 4.08 -0.02 20.36
N VAL A 267 3.31 0.88 19.73
CA VAL A 267 3.83 2.13 19.20
C VAL A 267 3.46 3.26 20.15
N LEU A 268 4.48 3.97 20.63
CA LEU A 268 4.32 5.16 21.44
C LEU A 268 4.53 6.40 20.57
N ARG A 269 3.69 7.39 20.79
CA ARG A 269 3.81 8.73 20.23
C ARG A 269 3.83 9.74 21.38
N ASP A 270 4.86 10.57 21.46
CA ASP A 270 5.07 11.51 22.58
C ASP A 270 5.00 10.81 23.95
N GLY A 271 5.56 9.60 24.05
CA GLY A 271 5.56 8.78 25.27
C GLY A 271 4.22 8.13 25.64
N LYS A 272 3.15 8.34 24.85
CA LYS A 272 1.83 7.74 25.06
C LYS A 272 1.59 6.60 24.07
N LEU A 273 0.93 5.53 24.51
CA LEU A 273 0.56 4.40 23.64
C LEU A 273 -0.44 4.86 22.58
N ALA A 274 -0.04 4.80 21.33
CA ALA A 274 -0.84 5.21 20.19
C ALA A 274 -1.36 4.03 19.35
N ARG A 275 -0.60 2.91 19.29
CA ARG A 275 -0.98 1.71 18.56
C ARG A 275 -0.61 0.47 19.36
N SER A 276 -1.45 -0.56 19.27
CA SER A 276 -1.14 -1.93 19.69
C SER A 276 -1.61 -2.88 18.60
N LEU A 277 -0.76 -3.82 18.23
CA LEU A 277 -1.06 -4.83 17.23
C LEU A 277 -0.42 -6.17 17.58
N LYS A 278 -1.11 -7.26 17.23
CA LYS A 278 -0.67 -8.62 17.48
C LYS A 278 -0.49 -9.37 16.18
N PHE A 279 0.53 -10.20 16.11
CA PHE A 279 0.84 -11.01 14.94
C PHE A 279 1.61 -12.25 15.36
N SER A 280 1.72 -13.22 14.45
CA SER A 280 2.43 -14.47 14.69
C SER A 280 3.68 -14.55 13.82
N ILE A 281 4.73 -15.15 14.37
CA ILE A 281 5.94 -15.56 13.65
C ILE A 281 5.92 -17.08 13.50
N GLY A 282 6.14 -17.56 12.28
CA GLY A 282 6.22 -18.97 11.95
C GLY A 282 7.54 -19.61 12.40
N LYS A 283 7.63 -20.93 12.23
CA LYS A 283 8.85 -21.70 12.54
C LYS A 283 10.04 -21.35 11.62
N ASP A 284 9.76 -20.72 10.50
CA ASP A 284 10.74 -20.17 9.55
C ASP A 284 11.22 -18.77 9.92
N GLY A 285 10.76 -18.22 11.05
CA GLY A 285 11.10 -16.87 11.50
C GLY A 285 10.28 -15.75 10.83
N LYS A 286 9.39 -16.08 9.89
CA LYS A 286 8.67 -15.09 9.07
C LYS A 286 7.27 -14.76 9.63
N PRO A 287 6.76 -13.54 9.35
CA PRO A 287 5.38 -13.19 9.70
C PRO A 287 4.38 -14.11 8.99
N VAL A 288 3.36 -14.56 9.75
CA VAL A 288 2.31 -15.45 9.23
C VAL A 288 1.15 -14.63 8.69
N ASP A 289 0.88 -14.71 7.37
CA ASP A 289 -0.31 -14.12 6.73
C ASP A 289 -1.54 -15.00 7.02
N SER A 290 -1.99 -14.99 8.28
CA SER A 290 -3.11 -15.82 8.74
C SER A 290 -4.44 -15.52 8.04
N ASN A 291 -4.59 -14.31 7.49
CA ASN A 291 -5.79 -13.88 6.77
C ASN A 291 -5.70 -14.12 5.26
N GLY A 292 -4.51 -14.43 4.75
CA GLY A 292 -4.24 -14.57 3.31
C GLY A 292 -4.38 -13.28 2.51
N ILE A 293 -4.52 -12.13 3.16
CA ILE A 293 -4.81 -10.85 2.51
C ILE A 293 -3.61 -10.35 1.73
N VAL A 294 -2.42 -10.51 2.26
CA VAL A 294 -1.18 -10.10 1.60
C VAL A 294 -1.02 -10.87 0.29
N LYS A 295 -1.19 -12.18 0.33
CA LYS A 295 -1.14 -13.06 -0.84
C LYS A 295 -2.23 -12.70 -1.87
N GLN A 296 -3.47 -12.47 -1.42
CA GLN A 296 -4.60 -12.15 -2.31
C GLN A 296 -4.45 -10.78 -2.99
N ASN A 297 -3.74 -9.84 -2.37
CA ASN A 297 -3.58 -8.48 -2.88
C ASN A 297 -2.23 -8.24 -3.56
N GLY A 298 -1.43 -9.28 -3.78
CA GLY A 298 -0.15 -9.17 -4.48
C GLY A 298 0.84 -8.24 -3.78
N ILE A 299 0.81 -8.18 -2.46
CA ILE A 299 1.83 -7.49 -1.68
C ILE A 299 2.97 -8.47 -1.47
N ALA A 300 4.16 -7.97 -1.25
CA ALA A 300 5.39 -8.73 -1.11
C ALA A 300 5.16 -10.15 -0.53
N LYS A 301 5.85 -11.13 -1.05
CA LYS A 301 5.66 -12.57 -0.77
C LYS A 301 5.71 -12.94 0.71
N GLU A 302 6.31 -12.11 1.54
CA GLU A 302 6.69 -12.44 2.90
C GLU A 302 6.24 -11.33 3.87
N GLY A 303 4.99 -11.42 4.31
CA GLY A 303 4.45 -10.46 5.25
C GLY A 303 3.01 -10.77 5.62
N ALA A 304 2.48 -10.01 6.55
CA ALA A 304 1.12 -10.09 7.03
C ALA A 304 0.50 -8.70 7.14
N LEU A 305 -0.76 -8.56 6.76
CA LEU A 305 -1.56 -7.40 7.10
C LEU A 305 -2.34 -7.72 8.38
N VAL A 306 -2.15 -6.91 9.39
CA VAL A 306 -2.75 -7.17 10.71
C VAL A 306 -3.61 -5.99 11.17
N PRO A 307 -4.70 -6.26 11.90
CA PRO A 307 -5.51 -5.22 12.50
C PRO A 307 -4.73 -4.51 13.62
N VAL A 308 -4.95 -3.21 13.75
CA VAL A 308 -4.30 -2.35 14.74
C VAL A 308 -5.35 -1.70 15.63
N GLN A 309 -5.16 -1.81 16.92
CA GLN A 309 -5.90 -1.02 17.88
C GLN A 309 -5.31 0.40 17.90
N VAL A 310 -6.10 1.38 17.43
CA VAL A 310 -5.76 2.80 17.47
C VAL A 310 -6.15 3.36 18.83
N LEU A 311 -5.19 3.88 19.57
CA LEU A 311 -5.33 4.29 20.95
C LEU A 311 -5.03 5.80 21.11
N GLY A 312 -5.63 6.40 22.13
CA GLY A 312 -5.45 7.82 22.44
C GLY A 312 -6.07 8.75 21.40
N ASP A 313 -5.64 9.99 21.41
CA ASP A 313 -6.16 11.11 20.63
C ASP A 313 -5.17 11.72 19.64
N SER A 314 -4.01 11.11 19.51
CA SER A 314 -2.91 11.65 18.69
C SER A 314 -3.24 11.77 17.20
N ASP A 315 -4.17 10.94 16.69
CA ASP A 315 -4.68 11.02 15.32
C ASP A 315 -5.86 12.00 15.18
N GLY A 316 -6.34 12.59 16.27
CA GLY A 316 -7.51 13.45 16.25
C GLY A 316 -8.78 12.72 15.81
N ALA A 317 -9.70 13.45 15.18
CA ALA A 317 -10.93 12.87 14.66
C ALA A 317 -10.65 12.06 13.38
N TRP A 318 -11.18 10.84 13.31
CA TRP A 318 -11.09 9.99 12.13
C TRP A 318 -12.34 9.08 12.01
N ASN A 319 -12.64 8.63 10.80
CA ASN A 319 -13.79 7.77 10.53
C ASN A 319 -13.46 6.31 10.88
N LYS A 320 -13.89 5.86 12.06
CA LYS A 320 -13.63 4.52 12.58
C LYS A 320 -14.25 3.37 11.77
N ILE A 321 -15.12 3.68 10.82
CA ILE A 321 -15.73 2.68 9.94
C ILE A 321 -15.30 2.84 8.48
N ALA A 322 -14.35 3.72 8.17
CA ALA A 322 -13.90 3.98 6.80
C ALA A 322 -13.43 2.70 6.08
N TRP A 323 -12.80 1.78 6.81
CA TRP A 323 -12.34 0.50 6.29
C TRP A 323 -13.47 -0.48 5.89
N LYS A 324 -14.72 -0.25 6.36
CA LYS A 324 -15.90 -1.06 6.01
C LYS A 324 -16.57 -0.62 4.72
N THR A 325 -16.23 0.55 4.21
CA THR A 325 -16.91 1.12 3.04
C THR A 325 -16.28 0.61 1.75
N GLU A 326 -17.12 0.32 0.75
CA GLU A 326 -16.66 0.04 -0.61
C GLU A 326 -15.95 1.25 -1.24
N ALA A 327 -16.06 2.40 -0.58
CA ALA A 327 -15.50 3.66 -1.01
C ALA A 327 -13.99 3.64 -1.22
N LEU A 328 -13.29 2.65 -0.67
CA LEU A 328 -11.84 2.56 -0.75
C LEU A 328 -11.48 1.15 -1.20
N TRP A 329 -11.14 1.01 -2.47
CA TRP A 329 -10.58 -0.20 -3.08
C TRP A 329 -11.39 -1.48 -2.89
N ASN A 330 -12.71 -1.43 -3.00
CA ASN A 330 -13.57 -2.59 -2.80
C ASN A 330 -13.30 -3.32 -1.48
N ASN A 331 -13.02 -2.55 -0.41
CA ASN A 331 -12.70 -3.07 0.91
C ASN A 331 -11.55 -4.12 0.88
N PRO A 332 -10.29 -3.71 0.71
CA PRO A 332 -9.15 -4.63 0.64
C PRO A 332 -8.93 -5.42 1.92
N VAL A 333 -9.57 -5.00 3.00
CA VAL A 333 -9.49 -5.61 4.33
C VAL A 333 -10.77 -6.37 4.70
N MET A 334 -11.62 -6.67 3.74
CA MET A 334 -12.80 -7.49 3.96
C MET A 334 -12.40 -8.83 4.60
N GLY A 335 -13.00 -9.13 5.74
CA GLY A 335 -12.65 -10.29 6.54
C GLY A 335 -11.71 -10.03 7.71
N LEU A 336 -11.04 -8.88 7.79
CA LEU A 336 -10.34 -8.48 9.01
C LEU A 336 -11.33 -8.02 10.08
N ILE A 337 -11.12 -8.50 11.30
CA ILE A 337 -11.77 -7.97 12.49
C ILE A 337 -10.89 -6.84 13.01
N ILE A 338 -11.34 -5.60 12.83
CA ILE A 338 -10.66 -4.42 13.37
C ILE A 338 -11.08 -4.24 14.81
N PRO A 339 -10.15 -4.18 15.76
CA PRO A 339 -10.44 -4.04 17.19
C PRO A 339 -11.01 -2.69 17.58
#